data_5b9d33a573f813be9b7da97d1f503406
#
_entry.id   5b9d33a573f813be9b7da97d1f503406
#
_cell.length_a   1.000
_cell.length_b   1.000
_cell.length_c   1.000
_cell.angle_alpha   90.00
_cell.angle_beta   90.00
_cell.angle_gamma   90.00
#
_symmetry.space_group_name_H-M   'P 1'
#
loop_
_entity.id
_entity.type
_entity.pdbx_description
1 polymer ?
#
loop_
_entity_poly.entity_id
_entity_poly.type
_entity_poly.pdbx_seq_one_letter_code
_entity_poly.pdbx_strand_id
1 'polypeptide(L)'
;MPTRSSPSYSEDFAIATRDLTVTRFEREVRTTQKVIAALPDSQRDWKPDASARSAGDLAWHICFRDVWFLESIGHLHLDLERHRSDKRPDTFVAMAAWYGENMAGAMQQVTALSGPQLLTPLVFFGHSQAAFLYLLLTYNHSVHHRGQLSTYIRPAGGRVPCIYGSSADAPFTGV
;
A
#
# COMPACT_ATOMS: atom_id res chain seq x y z
N MET A 1 -13.22 28.99 16.63
CA MET A 1 -13.01 28.54 15.25
C MET A 1 -14.30 27.87 14.81
N PRO A 2 -14.91 28.23 13.67
CA PRO A 2 -16.08 27.53 13.19
C PRO A 2 -15.68 26.08 12.84
N THR A 3 -16.39 25.12 13.41
CA THR A 3 -16.28 23.72 13.06
C THR A 3 -16.72 23.56 11.59
N ARG A 4 -15.76 23.29 10.71
CA ARG A 4 -16.10 22.86 9.34
C ARG A 4 -16.94 21.59 9.47
N SER A 5 -18.20 21.64 9.04
CA SER A 5 -19.00 20.44 8.87
C SER A 5 -18.23 19.50 7.94
N SER A 6 -18.11 18.24 8.32
CA SER A 6 -17.51 17.22 7.45
C SER A 6 -18.25 17.24 6.11
N PRO A 7 -17.56 17.20 4.97
CA PRO A 7 -18.21 17.16 3.68
C PRO A 7 -19.12 15.92 3.61
N SER A 8 -20.35 16.11 3.17
CA SER A 8 -21.28 15.01 2.89
C SER A 8 -20.98 14.48 1.49
N TYR A 9 -20.69 13.17 1.38
CA TYR A 9 -20.43 12.49 0.11
C TYR A 9 -21.66 11.67 -0.29
N SER A 10 -21.94 11.59 -1.61
CA SER A 10 -22.94 10.66 -2.12
C SER A 10 -22.40 9.23 -2.23
N GLU A 11 -23.30 8.26 -2.22
CA GLU A 11 -22.97 6.85 -2.45
C GLU A 11 -22.30 6.64 -3.81
N ASP A 12 -22.84 7.27 -4.86
CA ASP A 12 -22.29 7.20 -6.22
C ASP A 12 -20.86 7.72 -6.28
N PHE A 13 -20.57 8.81 -5.58
CA PHE A 13 -19.21 9.35 -5.50
C PHE A 13 -18.26 8.38 -4.77
N ALA A 14 -18.72 7.79 -3.67
CA ALA A 14 -17.93 6.82 -2.93
C ALA A 14 -17.65 5.55 -3.76
N ILE A 15 -18.65 5.04 -4.48
CA ILE A 15 -18.52 3.89 -5.39
C ILE A 15 -17.55 4.21 -6.52
N ALA A 16 -17.73 5.32 -7.22
CA ALA A 16 -16.85 5.72 -8.33
C ALA A 16 -15.40 5.90 -7.86
N THR A 17 -15.21 6.50 -6.67
CA THR A 17 -13.87 6.66 -6.07
C THR A 17 -13.25 5.32 -5.72
N ARG A 18 -14.00 4.38 -5.13
CA ARG A 18 -13.54 3.02 -4.86
C ARG A 18 -13.10 2.34 -6.15
N ASP A 19 -13.93 2.32 -7.18
CA ASP A 19 -13.68 1.61 -8.43
C ASP A 19 -12.43 2.14 -9.13
N LEU A 20 -12.29 3.47 -9.22
CA LEU A 20 -11.09 4.11 -9.76
C LEU A 20 -9.84 3.75 -8.94
N THR A 21 -9.95 3.78 -7.61
CA THR A 21 -8.79 3.53 -6.72
C THR A 21 -8.37 2.07 -6.77
N VAL A 22 -9.30 1.11 -6.76
CA VAL A 22 -9.00 -0.32 -6.88
C VAL A 22 -8.35 -0.62 -8.23
N THR A 23 -8.88 -0.09 -9.35
CA THR A 23 -8.29 -0.26 -10.68
C THR A 23 -6.85 0.27 -10.73
N ARG A 24 -6.57 1.38 -10.05
CA ARG A 24 -5.19 1.90 -9.93
C ARG A 24 -4.32 1.01 -9.07
N PHE A 25 -4.84 0.51 -7.93
CA PHE A 25 -4.10 -0.38 -7.05
C PHE A 25 -3.63 -1.65 -7.76
N GLU A 26 -4.42 -2.23 -8.65
CA GLU A 26 -4.01 -3.41 -9.42
C GLU A 26 -2.70 -3.17 -10.21
N ARG A 27 -2.49 -1.97 -10.72
CA ARG A 27 -1.24 -1.59 -11.40
C ARG A 27 -0.12 -1.32 -10.38
N GLU A 28 -0.44 -0.61 -9.30
CA GLU A 28 0.53 -0.26 -8.26
C GLU A 28 1.07 -1.48 -7.54
N VAL A 29 0.26 -2.52 -7.31
CA VAL A 29 0.69 -3.79 -6.74
C VAL A 29 1.80 -4.41 -7.56
N ARG A 30 1.60 -4.53 -8.89
CA ARG A 30 2.63 -5.07 -9.79
C ARG A 30 3.92 -4.24 -9.79
N THR A 31 3.78 -2.92 -9.75
CA THR A 31 4.93 -2.01 -9.69
C THR A 31 5.67 -2.14 -8.36
N THR A 32 4.94 -2.22 -7.25
CA THR A 32 5.50 -2.41 -5.91
C THR A 32 6.22 -3.74 -5.78
N GLN A 33 5.64 -4.82 -6.33
CA GLN A 33 6.30 -6.14 -6.39
C GLN A 33 7.65 -6.06 -7.12
N LYS A 34 7.72 -5.37 -8.26
CA LYS A 34 8.98 -5.16 -9.01
C LYS A 34 10.02 -4.40 -8.18
N VAL A 35 9.58 -3.36 -7.47
CA VAL A 35 10.47 -2.55 -6.61
C VAL A 35 11.01 -3.36 -5.45
N ILE A 36 10.16 -4.13 -4.77
CA ILE A 36 10.56 -5.00 -3.67
C ILE A 36 11.54 -6.07 -4.16
N ALA A 37 11.21 -6.78 -5.24
CA ALA A 37 12.03 -7.86 -5.78
C ALA A 37 13.36 -7.38 -6.38
N ALA A 38 13.54 -6.08 -6.61
CA ALA A 38 14.80 -5.51 -7.12
C ALA A 38 15.89 -5.35 -6.03
N LEU A 39 15.54 -5.55 -4.76
CA LEU A 39 16.48 -5.47 -3.65
C LEU A 39 17.22 -6.81 -3.46
N PRO A 40 18.56 -6.80 -3.28
CA PRO A 40 19.31 -8.00 -2.95
C PRO A 40 19.02 -8.48 -1.52
N ASP A 41 18.76 -9.77 -1.34
CA ASP A 41 18.47 -10.36 -0.02
C ASP A 41 19.59 -10.17 1.00
N SER A 42 20.86 -10.13 0.53
CA SER A 42 22.04 -9.84 1.37
C SER A 42 22.01 -8.44 1.99
N GLN A 43 21.17 -7.54 1.48
CA GLN A 43 21.04 -6.16 1.94
C GLN A 43 19.75 -5.91 2.75
N ARG A 44 19.12 -6.98 3.25
CA ARG A 44 17.86 -6.89 3.97
C ARG A 44 17.91 -5.98 5.20
N ASP A 45 19.02 -5.99 5.91
CA ASP A 45 19.22 -5.18 7.11
C ASP A 45 19.95 -3.84 6.83
N TRP A 46 20.31 -3.59 5.57
CA TRP A 46 20.94 -2.34 5.16
C TRP A 46 20.00 -1.13 5.40
N LYS A 47 20.58 -0.03 5.83
CA LYS A 47 19.91 1.25 6.09
C LYS A 47 20.68 2.39 5.42
N PRO A 48 19.99 3.38 4.85
CA PRO A 48 20.65 4.59 4.33
C PRO A 48 21.17 5.51 5.45
N ASP A 49 20.56 5.41 6.64
CA ASP A 49 20.85 6.18 7.83
C ASP A 49 20.50 5.38 9.09
N ALA A 50 21.14 5.65 10.22
CA ALA A 50 20.91 4.92 11.48
C ALA A 50 19.46 5.02 11.98
N SER A 51 18.79 6.14 11.73
CA SER A 51 17.39 6.39 12.13
C SER A 51 16.38 5.81 11.14
N ALA A 52 16.81 5.43 9.92
CA ALA A 52 15.94 4.90 8.89
C ALA A 52 15.53 3.45 9.17
N ARG A 53 14.41 3.03 8.57
CA ARG A 53 14.06 1.61 8.49
C ARG A 53 15.09 0.87 7.64
N SER A 54 15.35 -0.40 7.95
CA SER A 54 16.10 -1.25 7.01
C SER A 54 15.31 -1.48 5.71
N ALA A 55 16.01 -1.89 4.66
CA ALA A 55 15.37 -2.23 3.39
C ALA A 55 14.27 -3.30 3.57
N GLY A 56 14.55 -4.35 4.36
CA GLY A 56 13.58 -5.40 4.67
C GLY A 56 12.41 -4.92 5.51
N ASP A 57 12.66 -4.04 6.50
CA ASP A 57 11.58 -3.49 7.34
C ASP A 57 10.70 -2.52 6.55
N LEU A 58 11.27 -1.74 5.64
CA LEU A 58 10.48 -0.84 4.79
C LEU A 58 9.67 -1.61 3.76
N ALA A 59 10.26 -2.63 3.12
CA ALA A 59 9.55 -3.51 2.19
C ALA A 59 8.37 -4.22 2.88
N TRP A 60 8.62 -4.80 4.06
CA TRP A 60 7.58 -5.46 4.85
C TRP A 60 6.51 -4.48 5.34
N HIS A 61 6.90 -3.26 5.72
CA HIS A 61 5.96 -2.22 6.10
C HIS A 61 4.97 -1.90 4.98
N ILE A 62 5.42 -1.82 3.73
CA ILE A 62 4.54 -1.63 2.57
C ILE A 62 3.58 -2.82 2.46
N CYS A 63 4.12 -4.04 2.36
CA CYS A 63 3.33 -5.26 2.19
C CYS A 63 2.25 -5.39 3.25
N PHE A 64 2.67 -5.32 4.51
CA PHE A 64 1.81 -5.55 5.66
C PHE A 64 0.74 -4.46 5.82
N ARG A 65 1.13 -3.19 5.68
CA ARG A 65 0.21 -2.07 5.92
C ARG A 65 -0.82 -1.90 4.83
N ASP A 66 -0.44 -2.08 3.59
CA ASP A 66 -1.39 -1.97 2.49
C ASP A 66 -2.46 -3.06 2.57
N VAL A 67 -2.05 -4.31 2.81
CA VAL A 67 -2.99 -5.43 3.02
C VAL A 67 -3.88 -5.19 4.24
N TRP A 68 -3.27 -4.83 5.37
CA TRP A 68 -3.99 -4.55 6.61
C TRP A 68 -5.06 -3.44 6.44
N PHE A 69 -4.72 -2.35 5.77
CA PHE A 69 -5.67 -1.26 5.53
C PHE A 69 -6.84 -1.72 4.67
N LEU A 70 -6.57 -2.39 3.54
CA LEU A 70 -7.63 -2.84 2.64
C LEU A 70 -8.56 -3.86 3.30
N GLU A 71 -8.02 -4.83 4.03
CA GLU A 71 -8.84 -5.79 4.79
C GLU A 71 -9.64 -5.11 5.90
N SER A 72 -9.04 -4.15 6.61
CA SER A 72 -9.74 -3.36 7.63
C SER A 72 -10.90 -2.56 7.04
N ILE A 73 -10.69 -1.96 5.87
CA ILE A 73 -11.75 -1.28 5.12
C ILE A 73 -12.83 -2.29 4.70
N GLY A 74 -12.44 -3.43 4.13
CA GLY A 74 -13.36 -4.49 3.71
C GLY A 74 -14.22 -5.03 4.87
N HIS A 75 -13.69 -5.06 6.08
CA HIS A 75 -14.42 -5.46 7.29
C HIS A 75 -15.08 -4.28 8.03
N LEU A 76 -14.95 -3.05 7.52
CA LEU A 76 -15.45 -1.83 8.17
C LEU A 76 -14.96 -1.65 9.61
N HIS A 77 -13.76 -2.15 9.90
CA HIS A 77 -13.15 -2.09 11.21
C HIS A 77 -11.62 -2.02 11.14
N LEU A 78 -11.03 -0.95 11.70
CA LEU A 78 -9.57 -0.76 11.75
C LEU A 78 -9.00 -1.46 12.97
N ASP A 79 -8.69 -2.75 12.84
CA ASP A 79 -8.13 -3.58 13.91
C ASP A 79 -6.60 -3.59 13.84
N LEU A 80 -5.97 -2.88 14.78
CA LEU A 80 -4.51 -2.80 14.87
C LEU A 80 -3.82 -4.12 15.25
N GLU A 81 -4.58 -5.07 15.82
CA GLU A 81 -4.06 -6.38 16.22
C GLU A 81 -4.09 -7.41 15.09
N ARG A 82 -4.86 -7.14 14.03
CA ARG A 82 -4.93 -8.03 12.87
C ARG A 82 -3.54 -8.20 12.25
N HIS A 83 -3.19 -9.38 11.84
CA HIS A 83 -1.87 -9.75 11.26
C HIS A 83 -0.67 -9.61 12.21
N ARG A 84 -0.84 -9.42 13.51
CA ARG A 84 0.29 -9.42 14.45
C ARG A 84 1.11 -10.72 14.41
N SER A 85 0.48 -11.83 14.06
CA SER A 85 1.11 -13.13 13.93
C SER A 85 1.80 -13.38 12.58
N ASP A 86 1.59 -12.52 11.59
CA ASP A 86 2.18 -12.69 10.27
C ASP A 86 3.70 -12.54 10.34
N LYS A 87 4.39 -13.58 9.87
CA LYS A 87 5.84 -13.57 9.80
C LYS A 87 6.30 -12.95 8.49
N ARG A 88 7.24 -12.02 8.60
CA ARG A 88 7.91 -11.46 7.42
C ARG A 88 8.62 -12.59 6.65
N PRO A 89 8.34 -12.74 5.34
CA PRO A 89 9.09 -13.68 4.50
C PRO A 89 10.59 -13.39 4.49
N ASP A 90 11.40 -14.44 4.28
CA ASP A 90 12.85 -14.32 4.41
C ASP A 90 13.54 -13.67 3.21
N THR A 91 12.90 -13.63 2.04
CA THR A 91 13.46 -13.03 0.82
C THR A 91 12.56 -11.91 0.29
N PHE A 92 13.14 -10.96 -0.44
CA PHE A 92 12.37 -9.91 -1.09
C PHE A 92 11.42 -10.45 -2.17
N VAL A 93 11.83 -11.51 -2.87
CA VAL A 93 10.95 -12.19 -3.85
C VAL A 93 9.74 -12.82 -3.16
N ALA A 94 9.95 -13.49 -2.02
CA ALA A 94 8.85 -14.06 -1.24
C ALA A 94 7.94 -12.98 -0.63
N MET A 95 8.49 -11.83 -0.19
CA MET A 95 7.69 -10.67 0.25
C MET A 95 6.83 -10.12 -0.88
N ALA A 96 7.39 -9.98 -2.09
CA ALA A 96 6.67 -9.50 -3.26
C ALA A 96 5.54 -10.47 -3.66
N ALA A 97 5.77 -11.79 -3.60
CA ALA A 97 4.74 -12.80 -3.85
C ALA A 97 3.61 -12.72 -2.82
N TRP A 98 3.95 -12.73 -1.52
CA TRP A 98 3.00 -12.58 -0.42
C TRP A 98 2.13 -11.32 -0.59
N TYR A 99 2.76 -10.19 -0.94
CA TYR A 99 2.06 -8.94 -1.17
C TYR A 99 1.02 -9.05 -2.28
N GLY A 100 1.39 -9.59 -3.44
CA GLY A 100 0.48 -9.74 -4.57
C GLY A 100 -0.72 -10.62 -4.26
N GLU A 101 -0.49 -11.77 -3.60
CA GLU A 101 -1.53 -12.72 -3.21
C GLU A 101 -2.53 -12.12 -2.22
N ASN A 102 -2.03 -11.49 -1.16
CA ASN A 102 -2.89 -10.92 -0.11
C ASN A 102 -3.62 -9.65 -0.56
N MET A 103 -2.97 -8.81 -1.37
CA MET A 103 -3.61 -7.62 -1.96
C MET A 103 -4.79 -7.98 -2.86
N ALA A 104 -4.71 -9.06 -3.63
CA ALA A 104 -5.80 -9.50 -4.49
C ALA A 104 -7.08 -9.82 -3.69
N GLY A 105 -6.95 -10.59 -2.60
CA GLY A 105 -8.06 -10.90 -1.71
C GLY A 105 -8.62 -9.67 -1.00
N ALA A 106 -7.75 -8.80 -0.49
CA ALA A 106 -8.14 -7.58 0.21
C ALA A 106 -8.87 -6.58 -0.72
N MET A 107 -8.40 -6.41 -1.96
CA MET A 107 -9.09 -5.57 -2.96
C MET A 107 -10.47 -6.13 -3.32
N GLN A 108 -10.62 -7.45 -3.41
CA GLN A 108 -11.90 -8.10 -3.67
C GLN A 108 -12.93 -7.80 -2.56
N GLN A 109 -12.52 -7.82 -1.28
CA GLN A 109 -13.37 -7.45 -0.15
C GLN A 109 -13.84 -5.99 -0.25
N VAL A 110 -12.94 -5.07 -0.57
CA VAL A 110 -13.27 -3.63 -0.75
C VAL A 110 -14.22 -3.42 -1.93
N THR A 111 -14.02 -4.14 -3.03
CA THR A 111 -14.89 -4.05 -4.22
C THR A 111 -16.32 -4.50 -3.92
N ALA A 112 -16.51 -5.43 -3.00
CA ALA A 112 -17.82 -5.94 -2.61
C ALA A 112 -18.65 -4.97 -1.74
N LEU A 113 -18.06 -3.89 -1.21
CA LEU A 113 -18.75 -2.94 -0.35
C LEU A 113 -19.80 -2.12 -1.13
N SER A 114 -20.99 -2.00 -0.54
CA SER A 114 -22.06 -1.12 -1.05
C SER A 114 -21.77 0.36 -0.78
N GLY A 115 -22.52 1.26 -1.44
CA GLY A 115 -22.41 2.71 -1.22
C GLY A 115 -22.56 3.13 0.25
N PRO A 116 -23.59 2.68 0.98
CA PRO A 116 -23.72 2.95 2.41
C PRO A 116 -22.54 2.45 3.24
N GLN A 117 -22.00 1.26 2.91
CA GLN A 117 -20.84 0.70 3.60
C GLN A 117 -19.57 1.54 3.36
N LEU A 118 -19.36 2.05 2.15
CA LEU A 118 -18.24 2.94 1.83
C LEU A 118 -18.31 4.27 2.56
N LEU A 119 -19.50 4.71 2.95
CA LEU A 119 -19.73 5.93 3.74
C LEU A 119 -19.65 5.69 5.26
N THR A 120 -19.53 4.44 5.72
CA THR A 120 -19.41 4.12 7.15
C THR A 120 -18.20 4.83 7.75
N PRO A 121 -18.38 5.58 8.86
CA PRO A 121 -17.25 6.19 9.55
C PRO A 121 -16.36 5.13 10.19
N LEU A 122 -15.08 5.18 9.89
CA LEU A 122 -14.04 4.41 10.56
C LEU A 122 -13.16 5.35 11.39
N VAL A 123 -12.64 4.87 12.51
CA VAL A 123 -11.77 5.65 13.40
C VAL A 123 -10.36 5.10 13.37
N PHE A 124 -9.39 5.98 13.05
CA PHE A 124 -7.96 5.65 13.06
C PHE A 124 -7.19 6.77 13.78
N PHE A 125 -6.48 6.42 14.86
CA PHE A 125 -5.77 7.37 15.74
C PHE A 125 -6.64 8.56 16.16
N GLY A 126 -7.91 8.32 16.51
CA GLY A 126 -8.84 9.36 16.94
C GLY A 126 -9.46 10.20 15.80
N HIS A 127 -9.05 9.98 14.55
CA HIS A 127 -9.64 10.63 13.38
C HIS A 127 -10.73 9.76 12.77
N SER A 128 -11.94 10.32 12.64
CA SER A 128 -13.08 9.64 12.02
C SER A 128 -13.32 10.16 10.61
N GLN A 129 -13.36 9.25 9.64
CA GLN A 129 -13.75 9.56 8.26
C GLN A 129 -14.39 8.36 7.58
N ALA A 130 -15.07 8.60 6.45
CA ALA A 130 -15.70 7.53 5.68
C ALA A 130 -14.70 6.48 5.18
N ALA A 131 -15.12 5.22 5.13
CA ALA A 131 -14.27 4.09 4.75
C ALA A 131 -13.54 4.30 3.41
N PHE A 132 -14.23 4.83 2.39
CA PHE A 132 -13.62 5.09 1.08
C PHE A 132 -12.46 6.11 1.12
N LEU A 133 -12.44 7.03 2.09
CA LEU A 133 -11.33 7.98 2.25
C LEU A 133 -10.07 7.30 2.79
N TYR A 134 -10.22 6.26 3.60
CA TYR A 134 -9.09 5.43 4.01
C TYR A 134 -8.50 4.64 2.84
N LEU A 135 -9.31 4.31 1.82
CA LEU A 135 -8.80 3.70 0.59
C LEU A 135 -7.84 4.63 -0.16
N LEU A 136 -8.18 5.94 -0.25
CA LEU A 136 -7.28 6.95 -0.82
C LEU A 136 -6.01 7.13 0.04
N LEU A 137 -6.15 7.10 1.36
CA LEU A 137 -5.02 7.16 2.28
C LEU A 137 -4.07 5.98 2.04
N THR A 138 -4.62 4.76 1.92
CA THR A 138 -3.84 3.55 1.67
C THR A 138 -3.09 3.62 0.34
N TYR A 139 -3.75 4.11 -0.71
CA TYR A 139 -3.12 4.33 -2.01
C TYR A 139 -1.92 5.28 -1.91
N ASN A 140 -2.10 6.41 -1.25
CA ASN A 140 -1.03 7.40 -1.05
C ASN A 140 0.11 6.84 -0.19
N HIS A 141 -0.20 6.07 0.85
CA HIS A 141 0.78 5.38 1.70
C HIS A 141 1.65 4.42 0.89
N SER A 142 1.02 3.59 0.06
CA SER A 142 1.71 2.63 -0.82
C SER A 142 2.69 3.35 -1.77
N VAL A 143 2.20 4.36 -2.50
CA VAL A 143 3.01 5.15 -3.45
C VAL A 143 4.17 5.87 -2.75
N HIS A 144 3.91 6.47 -1.57
CA HIS A 144 4.93 7.17 -0.77
C HIS A 144 6.06 6.23 -0.35
N HIS A 145 5.73 5.12 0.31
CA HIS A 145 6.75 4.20 0.82
C HIS A 145 7.45 3.43 -0.30
N ARG A 146 6.77 3.10 -1.40
CA ARG A 146 7.43 2.54 -2.58
C ARG A 146 8.43 3.53 -3.18
N GLY A 147 8.08 4.82 -3.28
CA GLY A 147 9.01 5.87 -3.70
C GLY A 147 10.24 5.92 -2.79
N GLN A 148 10.04 5.87 -1.48
CA GLN A 148 11.12 5.78 -0.49
C GLN A 148 11.97 4.52 -0.70
N LEU A 149 11.35 3.34 -0.85
CA LEU A 149 12.07 2.08 -1.04
C LEU A 149 12.86 2.06 -2.35
N SER A 150 12.36 2.70 -3.41
CA SER A 150 13.05 2.75 -4.70
C SER A 150 14.40 3.46 -4.63
N THR A 151 14.57 4.42 -3.71
CA THR A 151 15.84 5.10 -3.49
C THR A 151 16.87 4.22 -2.78
N TYR A 152 16.45 3.14 -2.12
CA TYR A 152 17.36 2.21 -1.46
C TYR A 152 18.03 1.22 -2.43
N ILE A 153 17.42 0.99 -3.59
CA ILE A 153 17.81 -0.11 -4.50
C ILE A 153 19.26 0.04 -4.96
N ARG A 154 19.66 1.21 -5.52
CA ARG A 154 21.03 1.40 -6.04
C ARG A 154 22.09 1.37 -4.95
N PRO A 155 21.96 2.09 -3.83
CA PRO A 155 22.92 1.99 -2.73
C PRO A 155 23.06 0.57 -2.19
N ALA A 156 21.98 -0.24 -2.23
CA ALA A 156 22.00 -1.64 -1.87
C ALA A 156 22.56 -2.57 -2.98
N GLY A 157 22.99 -2.03 -4.12
CA GLY A 157 23.56 -2.81 -5.23
C GLY A 157 22.55 -3.43 -6.20
N GLY A 158 21.27 -3.08 -6.09
CA GLY A 158 20.23 -3.49 -7.02
C GLY A 158 20.08 -2.56 -8.22
N ARG A 159 19.16 -2.89 -9.14
CA ARG A 159 18.81 -2.10 -10.32
C ARG A 159 17.39 -1.59 -10.21
N VAL A 160 17.19 -0.26 -10.32
CA VAL A 160 15.86 0.37 -10.19
C VAL A 160 15.01 0.02 -11.40
N PRO A 161 13.84 -0.63 -11.22
CA PRO A 161 12.95 -0.97 -12.33
C PRO A 161 12.28 0.28 -12.91
N CYS A 162 11.65 0.12 -14.08
CA CYS A 162 10.68 1.09 -14.59
C CYS A 162 9.49 1.17 -13.61
N ILE A 163 9.17 2.40 -13.14
CA ILE A 163 8.04 2.66 -12.23
C ILE A 163 6.93 3.37 -13.00
N TYR A 164 7.05 4.66 -13.25
CA TYR A 164 6.11 5.45 -14.08
C TYR A 164 6.78 5.95 -15.36
N GLY A 165 8.04 5.68 -15.51
CA GLY A 165 8.88 6.06 -16.63
C GLY A 165 10.18 5.27 -16.60
N SER A 166 11.05 5.49 -17.58
CA SER A 166 12.39 4.89 -17.60
C SER A 166 13.18 5.28 -16.36
N SER A 167 14.02 4.36 -15.89
CA SER A 167 15.11 4.66 -14.97
C SER A 167 16.45 4.62 -15.73
N ALA A 168 17.55 4.99 -15.07
CA ALA A 168 18.89 4.79 -15.63
C ALA A 168 19.23 3.29 -15.81
N ASP A 169 18.49 2.40 -15.13
CA ASP A 169 18.76 0.96 -15.10
C ASP A 169 17.79 0.16 -15.98
N ALA A 170 16.64 0.74 -16.37
CA ALA A 170 15.59 0.06 -17.13
C ALA A 170 14.86 1.02 -18.07
N PRO A 171 14.59 0.63 -19.35
CA PRO A 171 13.80 1.41 -20.27
C PRO A 171 12.32 1.48 -19.83
N PHE A 172 11.57 2.44 -20.39
CA PHE A 172 10.12 2.47 -20.21
C PHE A 172 9.46 1.29 -20.95
N THR A 173 8.70 0.49 -20.23
CA THR A 173 8.02 -0.71 -20.76
C THR A 173 6.49 -0.61 -20.77
N GLY A 174 5.97 0.62 -20.56
CA GLY A 174 4.53 0.83 -20.33
C GLY A 174 4.13 0.66 -18.86
N VAL A 175 2.96 1.16 -18.51
CA VAL A 175 2.35 1.05 -17.16
C VAL A 175 1.02 0.31 -17.27
#